data_9b0febdb0410852cccafe42159b2ca4c
#
_entry.id   9b0febdb0410852cccafe42159b2ca4c
#
_cell.length_a   1.000
_cell.length_b   1.000
_cell.length_c   1.000
_cell.angle_alpha   90.00
_cell.angle_beta   90.00
_cell.angle_gamma   90.00
#
_symmetry.space_group_name_H-M   'P 1'
#
loop_
_entity.id
_entity.type
_entity.pdbx_description
1 polymer ?
#
loop_
_entity_poly.entity_id
_entity_poly.type
_entity_poly.pdbx_seq_one_letter_code
_entity_poly.pdbx_strand_id
1 'polypeptide(L)'
;RRYTRQYGTEFEVTLFADGVDILDDYRAVYDIIFLDVEMKHLDGMTTAERIRQMDAEVILIFITNMAQYAIRGYSVGALDYVLKPVPYFAFSQQLMKAVTRLEKRAKHYLTVPVEGGLRRLDTASIYYLESEGHRVHFYTDEGDFSAPGALKTFEEKLAACPFARCNSGYLVNLVQVRGVQQNTVEVGPYELQVSRPKRKSFLA
;
A
#
# COMPACT_ATOMS: atom_id res chain seq x y z
N ARG A 1 2.02 5.23 -22.29
CA ARG A 1 3.31 5.31 -23.01
C ARG A 1 4.19 6.47 -22.54
N ARG A 2 3.67 7.74 -22.44
CA ARG A 2 4.50 8.89 -22.00
C ARG A 2 4.93 8.74 -20.53
N TYR A 3 4.03 8.34 -19.66
CA TYR A 3 4.31 8.08 -18.23
C TYR A 3 5.33 6.95 -18.05
N THR A 4 5.14 5.83 -18.75
CA THR A 4 6.08 4.68 -18.74
C THR A 4 7.50 5.10 -19.13
N ARG A 5 7.65 5.93 -20.17
CA ARG A 5 8.96 6.44 -20.60
C ARG A 5 9.62 7.35 -19.54
N GLN A 6 8.82 8.08 -18.79
CA GLN A 6 9.31 9.06 -17.79
C GLN A 6 9.62 8.42 -16.44
N TYR A 7 8.82 7.41 -16.02
CA TYR A 7 8.87 6.86 -14.66
C TYR A 7 9.15 5.35 -14.61
N GLY A 8 9.25 4.67 -15.74
CA GLY A 8 9.57 3.24 -15.84
C GLY A 8 8.40 2.29 -15.48
N THR A 9 7.26 2.80 -15.02
CA THR A 9 6.11 1.97 -14.64
C THR A 9 5.37 1.50 -15.88
N GLU A 10 5.18 0.20 -16.03
CA GLU A 10 4.38 -0.41 -17.10
C GLU A 10 2.92 -0.55 -16.70
N PHE A 11 2.02 -0.43 -17.68
CA PHE A 11 0.58 -0.55 -17.49
C PHE A 11 -0.02 -1.44 -18.56
N GLU A 12 -0.86 -2.36 -18.14
CA GLU A 12 -1.85 -3.00 -18.99
C GLU A 12 -3.12 -2.15 -18.95
N VAL A 13 -3.65 -1.80 -20.13
CA VAL A 13 -4.79 -0.87 -20.23
C VAL A 13 -5.93 -1.52 -20.99
N THR A 14 -7.07 -1.67 -20.31
CA THR A 14 -8.34 -2.10 -20.90
C THR A 14 -9.26 -0.89 -21.05
N LEU A 15 -9.95 -0.79 -22.18
CA LEU A 15 -10.89 0.30 -22.46
C LEU A 15 -12.31 -0.24 -22.50
N PHE A 16 -13.21 0.44 -21.81
CA PHE A 16 -14.65 0.21 -21.82
C PHE A 16 -15.34 1.46 -22.36
N ALA A 17 -16.39 1.29 -23.14
CA ALA A 17 -17.13 2.41 -23.72
C ALA A 17 -18.19 2.96 -22.78
N ASP A 18 -18.68 2.15 -21.83
CA ASP A 18 -19.76 2.50 -20.92
C ASP A 18 -19.59 1.78 -19.57
N GLY A 19 -20.30 2.28 -18.54
CA GLY A 19 -20.32 1.65 -17.23
C GLY A 19 -20.95 0.26 -17.20
N VAL A 20 -21.87 -0.02 -18.13
CA VAL A 20 -22.46 -1.35 -18.29
C VAL A 20 -21.40 -2.36 -18.70
N ASP A 21 -20.53 -1.99 -19.64
CA ASP A 21 -19.54 -2.90 -20.21
C ASP A 21 -18.51 -3.40 -19.17
N ILE A 22 -18.10 -2.54 -18.25
CA ILE A 22 -17.16 -2.94 -17.18
C ILE A 22 -17.86 -3.77 -16.10
N LEU A 23 -19.16 -3.58 -15.89
CA LEU A 23 -19.92 -4.27 -14.82
C LEU A 23 -20.44 -5.64 -15.25
N ASP A 24 -20.55 -5.92 -16.55
CA ASP A 24 -21.15 -7.15 -17.09
C ASP A 24 -20.42 -8.44 -16.63
N ASP A 25 -19.09 -8.40 -16.49
CA ASP A 25 -18.29 -9.48 -15.87
C ASP A 25 -17.20 -8.86 -14.98
N TYR A 26 -17.58 -7.96 -14.06
CA TYR A 26 -16.60 -7.29 -13.22
C TYR A 26 -15.82 -8.30 -12.37
N ARG A 27 -14.52 -8.24 -12.48
CA ARG A 27 -13.56 -8.96 -11.64
C ARG A 27 -12.63 -7.97 -10.97
N ALA A 28 -12.29 -8.21 -9.72
CA ALA A 28 -11.35 -7.40 -8.95
C ALA A 28 -9.88 -7.63 -9.42
N VAL A 29 -9.62 -7.38 -10.71
CA VAL A 29 -8.30 -7.52 -11.36
C VAL A 29 -7.68 -6.19 -11.73
N TYR A 30 -8.43 -5.09 -11.59
CA TYR A 30 -7.97 -3.75 -11.92
C TYR A 30 -7.39 -3.06 -10.71
N ASP A 31 -6.20 -2.48 -10.84
CA ASP A 31 -5.57 -1.68 -9.79
C ASP A 31 -6.13 -0.26 -9.75
N ILE A 32 -6.35 0.32 -10.94
CA ILE A 32 -6.81 1.71 -11.12
C ILE A 32 -7.89 1.75 -12.20
N ILE A 33 -8.99 2.43 -11.92
CA ILE A 33 -10.05 2.68 -12.90
C ILE A 33 -10.24 4.19 -13.05
N PHE A 34 -10.14 4.68 -14.28
CA PHE A 34 -10.52 6.03 -14.65
C PHE A 34 -11.94 6.03 -15.19
N LEU A 35 -12.82 6.87 -14.62
CA LEU A 35 -14.24 6.93 -14.97
C LEU A 35 -14.60 8.33 -15.47
N ASP A 36 -15.28 8.38 -16.60
CA ASP A 36 -16.09 9.57 -16.94
C ASP A 36 -17.43 9.49 -16.19
N VAL A 37 -17.95 10.61 -15.74
CA VAL A 37 -19.29 10.69 -15.16
C VAL A 37 -20.35 10.61 -16.27
N GLU A 38 -20.11 11.29 -17.40
CA GLU A 38 -21.03 11.30 -18.54
C GLU A 38 -20.82 10.10 -19.44
N MET A 39 -21.61 9.06 -19.27
CA MET A 39 -21.68 7.90 -20.15
C MET A 39 -23.11 7.65 -20.60
N LYS A 40 -23.28 6.91 -21.70
CA LYS A 40 -24.57 6.84 -22.43
C LYS A 40 -25.65 6.04 -21.69
N HIS A 41 -25.29 4.88 -21.12
CA HIS A 41 -26.24 3.94 -20.55
C HIS A 41 -26.19 3.93 -19.01
N LEU A 42 -24.98 3.89 -18.46
CA LEU A 42 -24.80 3.92 -17.01
C LEU A 42 -23.73 4.96 -16.66
N ASP A 43 -24.12 5.97 -15.89
CA ASP A 43 -23.21 7.06 -15.49
C ASP A 43 -22.08 6.55 -14.59
N GLY A 44 -20.96 7.32 -14.57
CA GLY A 44 -19.76 6.93 -13.85
C GLY A 44 -19.92 6.89 -12.33
N MET A 45 -20.83 7.68 -11.77
CA MET A 45 -21.07 7.66 -10.32
C MET A 45 -21.76 6.36 -9.90
N THR A 46 -22.82 5.99 -10.60
CA THR A 46 -23.54 4.72 -10.39
C THR A 46 -22.61 3.52 -10.65
N THR A 47 -21.77 3.62 -11.70
CA THR A 47 -20.76 2.60 -11.99
C THR A 47 -19.77 2.45 -10.82
N ALA A 48 -19.26 3.57 -10.31
CA ALA A 48 -18.34 3.57 -9.16
C ALA A 48 -18.96 2.99 -7.89
N GLU A 49 -20.23 3.32 -7.61
CA GLU A 49 -20.97 2.79 -6.47
C GLU A 49 -21.09 1.26 -6.54
N ARG A 50 -21.44 0.71 -7.72
CA ARG A 50 -21.53 -0.73 -7.93
C ARG A 50 -20.16 -1.42 -7.87
N ILE A 51 -19.12 -0.84 -8.47
CA ILE A 51 -17.76 -1.35 -8.34
C ILE A 51 -17.37 -1.41 -6.87
N ARG A 52 -17.63 -0.35 -6.11
CA ARG A 52 -17.23 -0.27 -4.69
C ARG A 52 -17.93 -1.32 -3.80
N GLN A 53 -19.12 -1.79 -4.19
CA GLN A 53 -19.81 -2.91 -3.52
C GLN A 53 -19.12 -4.26 -3.75
N MET A 54 -18.44 -4.43 -4.89
CA MET A 54 -17.75 -5.67 -5.28
C MET A 54 -16.25 -5.63 -4.97
N ASP A 55 -15.65 -4.43 -5.01
CA ASP A 55 -14.21 -4.20 -4.86
C ASP A 55 -13.96 -2.91 -4.05
N ALA A 56 -13.66 -3.10 -2.78
CA ALA A 56 -13.34 -2.00 -1.87
C ALA A 56 -11.95 -1.40 -2.13
N GLU A 57 -11.06 -2.12 -2.82
CA GLU A 57 -9.63 -1.79 -2.91
C GLU A 57 -9.23 -1.08 -4.19
N VAL A 58 -9.93 -1.27 -5.30
CA VAL A 58 -9.60 -0.63 -6.58
C VAL A 58 -9.54 0.89 -6.43
N ILE A 59 -8.53 1.51 -7.03
CA ILE A 59 -8.39 2.98 -7.02
C ILE A 59 -9.28 3.56 -8.11
N LEU A 60 -10.24 4.39 -7.70
CA LEU A 60 -11.15 5.11 -8.59
C LEU A 60 -10.68 6.56 -8.76
N ILE A 61 -10.61 7.04 -9.99
CA ILE A 61 -10.32 8.44 -10.34
C ILE A 61 -11.32 8.88 -11.39
N PHE A 62 -12.04 9.97 -11.13
CA PHE A 62 -12.96 10.54 -12.09
C PHE A 62 -12.24 11.51 -13.03
N ILE A 63 -12.53 11.42 -14.34
CA ILE A 63 -12.07 12.36 -15.37
C ILE A 63 -13.27 12.79 -16.20
N THR A 64 -13.80 13.99 -15.99
CA THR A 64 -15.08 14.42 -16.56
C THR A 64 -15.19 15.93 -16.73
N ASN A 65 -16.21 16.38 -17.45
CA ASN A 65 -16.60 17.82 -17.53
C ASN A 65 -17.51 18.28 -16.39
N MET A 66 -18.02 17.35 -15.57
CA MET A 66 -19.10 17.57 -14.60
C MET A 66 -18.58 17.99 -13.21
N ALA A 67 -18.18 19.26 -13.03
CA ALA A 67 -17.63 19.76 -11.76
C ALA A 67 -18.56 19.56 -10.54
N GLN A 68 -19.89 19.62 -10.73
CA GLN A 68 -20.88 19.50 -9.65
C GLN A 68 -20.89 18.12 -8.96
N TYR A 69 -20.34 17.09 -9.57
CA TYR A 69 -20.29 15.75 -8.98
C TYR A 69 -19.05 15.48 -8.12
N ALA A 70 -18.10 16.43 -8.01
CA ALA A 70 -16.88 16.23 -7.24
C ALA A 70 -17.14 15.84 -5.78
N ILE A 71 -18.16 16.42 -5.12
CA ILE A 71 -18.53 16.10 -3.74
C ILE A 71 -19.03 14.64 -3.63
N ARG A 72 -19.78 14.16 -4.61
CA ARG A 72 -20.25 12.76 -4.64
C ARG A 72 -19.11 11.75 -4.87
N GLY A 73 -18.02 12.14 -5.51
CA GLY A 73 -16.84 11.29 -5.65
C GLY A 73 -16.25 10.83 -4.31
N TYR A 74 -16.37 11.64 -3.26
CA TYR A 74 -15.93 11.25 -1.92
C TYR A 74 -16.75 10.11 -1.31
N SER A 75 -18.03 10.00 -1.61
CA SER A 75 -18.89 8.93 -1.06
C SER A 75 -18.50 7.52 -1.53
N VAL A 76 -17.89 7.41 -2.72
CA VAL A 76 -17.37 6.15 -3.26
C VAL A 76 -15.87 5.95 -2.97
N GLY A 77 -15.26 6.82 -2.16
CA GLY A 77 -13.84 6.73 -1.81
C GLY A 77 -12.92 6.89 -3.02
N ALA A 78 -13.30 7.73 -4.00
CA ALA A 78 -12.43 8.03 -5.13
C ALA A 78 -11.15 8.70 -4.66
N LEU A 79 -10.02 8.38 -5.29
CA LEU A 79 -8.73 8.97 -4.97
C LEU A 79 -8.69 10.44 -5.38
N ASP A 80 -9.25 10.76 -6.54
CA ASP A 80 -9.29 12.14 -7.05
C ASP A 80 -10.40 12.34 -8.09
N TYR A 81 -10.63 13.61 -8.40
CA TYR A 81 -11.62 14.09 -9.36
C TYR A 81 -10.99 15.14 -10.27
N VAL A 82 -10.84 14.84 -11.55
CA VAL A 82 -10.11 15.67 -12.51
C VAL A 82 -11.05 16.20 -13.58
N LEU A 83 -11.05 17.53 -13.77
CA LEU A 83 -11.86 18.16 -14.81
C LEU A 83 -11.15 18.12 -16.17
N LYS A 84 -11.90 17.82 -17.22
CA LYS A 84 -11.46 17.97 -18.62
C LYS A 84 -11.42 19.47 -18.99
N PRO A 85 -10.47 19.93 -19.83
CA PRO A 85 -9.38 19.15 -20.46
C PRO A 85 -8.28 18.81 -19.46
N VAL A 86 -7.74 17.58 -19.53
CA VAL A 86 -6.74 17.09 -18.59
C VAL A 86 -5.32 17.32 -19.15
N PRO A 87 -4.58 18.32 -18.66
CA PRO A 87 -3.17 18.45 -19.01
C PRO A 87 -2.37 17.23 -18.56
N TYR A 88 -1.37 16.84 -19.35
CA TYR A 88 -0.52 15.69 -19.00
C TYR A 88 0.07 15.80 -17.59
N PHE A 89 0.46 16.98 -17.16
CA PHE A 89 0.99 17.22 -15.82
C PHE A 89 -0.02 16.80 -14.73
N ALA A 90 -1.27 17.28 -14.82
CA ALA A 90 -2.33 16.91 -13.88
C ALA A 90 -2.59 15.39 -13.89
N PHE A 91 -2.71 14.79 -15.07
CA PHE A 91 -2.88 13.34 -15.22
C PHE A 91 -1.73 12.56 -14.59
N SER A 92 -0.47 12.95 -14.86
CA SER A 92 0.70 12.25 -14.34
C SER A 92 0.80 12.32 -12.81
N GLN A 93 0.39 13.44 -12.21
CA GLN A 93 0.34 13.58 -10.75
C GLN A 93 -0.68 12.63 -10.12
N GLN A 94 -1.87 12.49 -10.72
CA GLN A 94 -2.88 11.57 -10.21
C GLN A 94 -2.43 10.11 -10.36
N LEU A 95 -1.85 9.78 -11.50
CA LEU A 95 -1.33 8.43 -11.73
C LEU A 95 -0.17 8.11 -10.77
N MET A 96 0.69 9.07 -10.47
CA MET A 96 1.76 8.92 -9.48
C MET A 96 1.19 8.65 -8.08
N LYS A 97 0.18 9.42 -7.64
CA LYS A 97 -0.51 9.18 -6.36
C LYS A 97 -1.10 7.77 -6.30
N ALA A 98 -1.75 7.32 -7.39
CA ALA A 98 -2.35 6.00 -7.48
C ALA A 98 -1.28 4.89 -7.39
N VAL A 99 -0.22 4.98 -8.18
CA VAL A 99 0.91 4.03 -8.15
C VAL A 99 1.54 3.95 -6.76
N THR A 100 1.85 5.11 -6.14
CA THR A 100 2.40 5.15 -4.77
C THR A 100 1.44 4.49 -3.76
N ARG A 101 0.13 4.66 -3.93
CA ARG A 101 -0.87 4.00 -3.06
C ARG A 101 -0.88 2.49 -3.26
N LEU A 102 -0.74 2.01 -4.50
CA LEU A 102 -0.62 0.57 -4.81
C LEU A 102 0.66 -0.03 -4.24
N GLU A 103 1.79 0.65 -4.42
CA GLU A 103 3.07 0.22 -3.85
C GLU A 103 3.01 0.08 -2.32
N LYS A 104 2.36 1.02 -1.64
CA LYS A 104 2.12 0.95 -0.18
C LYS A 104 1.17 -0.20 0.23
N ARG A 105 0.29 -0.65 -0.67
CA ARG A 105 -0.63 -1.78 -0.47
C ARG A 105 -0.06 -3.12 -0.91
N ALA A 106 1.00 -3.11 -1.73
CA ALA A 106 1.62 -4.34 -2.22
C ALA A 106 1.99 -5.24 -1.03
N LYS A 107 1.38 -6.42 -0.97
CA LYS A 107 1.70 -7.41 0.04
C LYS A 107 3.11 -7.92 -0.21
N HIS A 108 4.02 -7.55 0.65
CA HIS A 108 5.36 -8.11 0.67
C HIS A 108 5.38 -9.36 1.55
N TYR A 109 5.97 -10.43 1.03
CA TYR A 109 6.11 -11.66 1.77
C TYR A 109 7.57 -11.94 2.10
N LEU A 110 7.82 -12.32 3.34
CA LEU A 110 9.11 -12.79 3.82
C LEU A 110 9.05 -14.30 4.01
N THR A 111 9.94 -15.03 3.33
CA THR A 111 10.11 -16.47 3.58
C THR A 111 11.24 -16.69 4.59
N VAL A 112 10.90 -17.35 5.69
CA VAL A 112 11.77 -17.54 6.85
C VAL A 112 11.95 -19.02 7.11
N PRO A 113 13.20 -19.52 7.27
CA PRO A 113 13.42 -20.91 7.71
C PRO A 113 12.97 -21.07 9.15
N VAL A 114 12.16 -22.09 9.40
CA VAL A 114 11.70 -22.50 10.73
C VAL A 114 11.97 -23.98 10.95
N GLU A 115 11.84 -24.45 12.18
CA GLU A 115 11.95 -25.87 12.46
C GLU A 115 10.89 -26.66 11.68
N GLY A 116 11.34 -27.58 10.85
CA GLY A 116 10.45 -28.40 9.99
C GLY A 116 10.15 -27.83 8.60
N GLY A 117 10.72 -26.67 8.21
CA GLY A 117 10.51 -26.14 6.85
C GLY A 117 10.68 -24.64 6.66
N LEU A 118 9.83 -24.07 5.82
CA LEU A 118 9.80 -22.65 5.50
C LEU A 118 8.44 -22.06 5.87
N ARG A 119 8.44 -20.92 6.56
CA ARG A 119 7.23 -20.14 6.83
C ARG A 119 7.22 -18.91 5.92
N ARG A 120 6.11 -18.70 5.22
CA ARG A 120 5.85 -17.48 4.43
C ARG A 120 4.98 -16.55 5.26
N LEU A 121 5.43 -15.31 5.45
CA LEU A 121 4.79 -14.28 6.26
C LEU A 121 4.43 -13.10 5.39
N ASP A 122 3.24 -12.55 5.59
CA ASP A 122 2.95 -11.18 5.14
C ASP A 122 3.77 -10.21 6.02
N THR A 123 4.58 -9.35 5.41
CA THR A 123 5.39 -8.40 6.18
C THR A 123 4.55 -7.40 6.96
N ALA A 124 3.30 -7.17 6.55
CA ALA A 124 2.36 -6.32 7.26
C ALA A 124 1.91 -6.92 8.61
N SER A 125 1.93 -8.26 8.75
CA SER A 125 1.60 -8.95 10.00
C SER A 125 2.69 -8.86 11.08
N ILE A 126 3.90 -8.47 10.69
CA ILE A 126 5.05 -8.39 11.60
C ILE A 126 5.03 -7.06 12.35
N TYR A 127 5.07 -7.11 13.67
CA TYR A 127 5.27 -5.93 14.52
C TYR A 127 6.74 -5.50 14.55
N TYR A 128 7.61 -6.41 14.94
CA TYR A 128 9.06 -6.17 14.98
C TYR A 128 9.84 -7.49 15.00
N LEU A 129 11.12 -7.40 14.76
CA LEU A 129 12.09 -8.49 14.89
C LEU A 129 13.09 -8.14 16.00
N GLU A 130 13.47 -9.13 16.78
CA GLU A 130 14.46 -9.03 17.86
C GLU A 130 15.62 -10.00 17.65
N SER A 131 16.83 -9.52 17.80
CA SER A 131 18.05 -10.33 17.78
C SER A 131 18.35 -10.90 19.16
N GLU A 132 18.36 -12.22 19.27
CA GLU A 132 18.77 -12.92 20.49
C GLU A 132 19.78 -14.02 20.17
N GLY A 133 21.04 -13.78 20.54
CA GLY A 133 22.16 -14.68 20.22
C GLY A 133 22.33 -14.89 18.71
N HIS A 134 22.16 -16.13 18.26
CA HIS A 134 22.24 -16.52 16.84
C HIS A 134 20.88 -16.70 16.16
N ARG A 135 19.82 -16.23 16.80
CA ARG A 135 18.44 -16.31 16.31
C ARG A 135 17.82 -14.94 16.22
N VAL A 136 16.78 -14.84 15.40
CA VAL A 136 15.91 -13.68 15.30
C VAL A 136 14.50 -14.11 15.66
N HIS A 137 13.91 -13.44 16.65
CA HIS A 137 12.54 -13.60 17.07
C HIS A 137 11.65 -12.66 16.25
N PHE A 138 10.55 -13.19 15.75
CA PHE A 138 9.52 -12.50 14.99
C PHE A 138 8.29 -12.37 15.87
N TYR A 139 7.86 -11.15 16.12
CA TYR A 139 6.64 -10.81 16.84
C TYR A 139 5.57 -10.40 15.83
N THR A 140 4.51 -11.18 15.73
CA THR A 140 3.49 -11.03 14.68
C THR A 140 2.08 -11.11 15.24
N ASP A 141 1.08 -10.66 14.48
CA ASP A 141 -0.33 -10.78 14.82
C ASP A 141 -0.84 -12.24 14.73
N GLU A 142 -0.12 -13.11 14.00
CA GLU A 142 -0.41 -14.54 13.88
C GLU A 142 0.31 -15.41 14.92
N GLY A 143 1.04 -14.80 15.86
CA GLY A 143 1.85 -15.44 16.90
C GLY A 143 3.36 -15.35 16.64
N ASP A 144 4.12 -15.55 17.70
CA ASP A 144 5.55 -15.32 17.73
C ASP A 144 6.32 -16.59 17.41
N PHE A 145 7.48 -16.46 16.76
CA PHE A 145 8.38 -17.59 16.48
C PHE A 145 9.81 -17.09 16.30
N SER A 146 10.77 -18.01 16.21
CA SER A 146 12.17 -17.65 15.99
C SER A 146 12.76 -18.38 14.79
N ALA A 147 13.72 -17.73 14.13
CA ALA A 147 14.46 -18.27 13.01
C ALA A 147 15.97 -18.14 13.23
N PRO A 148 16.79 -19.06 12.71
CA PRO A 148 18.23 -18.92 12.72
C PRO A 148 18.66 -17.78 11.78
N GLY A 149 19.68 -17.02 12.19
CA GLY A 149 20.25 -15.97 11.37
C GLY A 149 20.52 -14.69 12.13
N ALA A 150 21.10 -13.72 11.43
CA ALA A 150 21.39 -12.39 11.96
C ALA A 150 20.29 -11.39 11.57
N LEU A 151 20.00 -10.45 12.45
CA LEU A 151 19.01 -9.41 12.20
C LEU A 151 19.33 -8.58 10.95
N LYS A 152 20.62 -8.39 10.63
CA LYS A 152 21.09 -7.71 9.42
C LYS A 152 20.60 -8.41 8.13
N THR A 153 20.63 -9.75 8.11
CA THR A 153 20.14 -10.52 6.94
C THR A 153 18.65 -10.29 6.68
N PHE A 154 17.85 -10.19 7.74
CA PHE A 154 16.41 -9.88 7.60
C PHE A 154 16.16 -8.41 7.27
N GLU A 155 16.97 -7.49 7.77
CA GLU A 155 16.94 -6.08 7.39
C GLU A 155 17.19 -5.89 5.87
N GLU A 156 18.18 -6.61 5.30
CA GLU A 156 18.44 -6.61 3.87
C GLU A 156 17.27 -7.19 3.05
N LYS A 157 16.67 -8.29 3.51
CA LYS A 157 15.47 -8.87 2.87
C LYS A 157 14.25 -7.97 2.94
N LEU A 158 14.13 -7.15 3.96
CA LEU A 158 13.04 -6.21 4.20
C LEU A 158 13.36 -4.79 3.71
N ALA A 159 14.44 -4.58 2.96
CA ALA A 159 14.86 -3.26 2.49
C ALA A 159 13.82 -2.52 1.64
N ALA A 160 12.95 -3.27 0.92
CA ALA A 160 11.83 -2.72 0.15
C ALA A 160 10.57 -2.48 1.00
N CYS A 161 10.59 -2.84 2.29
CA CYS A 161 9.46 -2.72 3.22
C CYS A 161 9.76 -1.61 4.24
N PRO A 162 8.73 -1.02 4.85
CA PRO A 162 8.88 0.07 5.83
C PRO A 162 9.36 -0.43 7.19
N PHE A 163 10.57 -0.98 7.25
CA PHE A 163 11.21 -1.41 8.49
C PHE A 163 12.41 -0.52 8.82
N ALA A 164 12.58 -0.20 10.10
CA ALA A 164 13.71 0.59 10.59
C ALA A 164 14.25 0.08 11.93
N ARG A 165 15.57 0.23 12.14
CA ARG A 165 16.21 -0.07 13.42
C ARG A 165 15.93 1.00 14.46
N CYS A 166 15.24 0.65 15.55
CA CYS A 166 15.11 1.55 16.71
C CYS A 166 16.30 1.42 17.67
N ASN A 167 17.00 0.27 17.68
CA ASN A 167 18.29 0.04 18.36
C ASN A 167 19.09 -1.07 17.67
N SER A 168 20.18 -1.53 18.26
CA SER A 168 21.02 -2.60 17.71
C SER A 168 20.34 -3.97 17.62
N GLY A 169 19.38 -4.24 18.51
CA GLY A 169 18.69 -5.52 18.64
C GLY A 169 17.31 -5.58 17.99
N TYR A 170 16.69 -4.43 17.65
CA TYR A 170 15.32 -4.40 17.15
C TYR A 170 15.20 -3.78 15.76
N LEU A 171 14.43 -4.45 14.90
CA LEU A 171 14.00 -3.97 13.58
C LEU A 171 12.47 -3.86 13.59
N VAL A 172 11.95 -2.65 13.51
CA VAL A 172 10.54 -2.29 13.74
C VAL A 172 9.83 -2.04 12.42
N ASN A 173 8.62 -2.56 12.29
CA ASN A 173 7.72 -2.24 11.19
C ASN A 173 7.07 -0.86 11.44
N LEU A 174 7.42 0.12 10.62
CA LEU A 174 6.94 1.49 10.76
C LEU A 174 5.44 1.65 10.49
N VAL A 175 4.82 0.72 9.74
CA VAL A 175 3.35 0.72 9.54
C VAL A 175 2.60 0.38 10.82
N GLN A 176 3.22 -0.42 11.71
CA GLN A 176 2.63 -0.87 12.96
C GLN A 176 2.93 0.07 14.15
N VAL A 177 3.67 1.16 13.91
CA VAL A 177 3.96 2.17 14.94
C VAL A 177 2.72 2.98 15.23
N ARG A 178 2.33 3.02 16.51
CA ARG A 178 1.18 3.79 17.04
C ARG A 178 1.57 5.11 17.66
N GLY A 179 2.77 5.14 18.24
CA GLY A 179 3.28 6.34 18.92
C GLY A 179 4.78 6.27 19.14
N VAL A 180 5.41 7.43 19.25
CA VAL A 180 6.82 7.54 19.62
C VAL A 180 6.93 8.55 20.75
N GLN A 181 7.49 8.12 21.87
CA GLN A 181 7.80 8.96 23.03
C GLN A 181 9.30 9.31 23.03
N GLN A 182 9.77 9.94 24.12
CA GLN A 182 11.16 10.41 24.18
C GLN A 182 12.21 9.34 23.88
N ASN A 183 12.06 8.12 24.42
CA ASN A 183 13.00 7.01 24.26
C ASN A 183 12.33 5.69 23.96
N THR A 184 11.04 5.67 23.67
CA THR A 184 10.26 4.46 23.37
C THR A 184 9.43 4.62 22.11
N VAL A 185 9.12 3.51 21.48
CA VAL A 185 8.20 3.41 20.35
C VAL A 185 7.16 2.34 20.67
N GLU A 186 5.89 2.69 20.46
CA GLU A 186 4.76 1.79 20.59
C GLU A 186 4.49 1.12 19.24
N VAL A 187 4.62 -0.22 19.20
CA VAL A 187 4.49 -1.02 17.97
C VAL A 187 3.47 -2.13 18.20
N GLY A 188 2.29 -2.02 17.61
CA GLY A 188 1.21 -2.93 17.94
C GLY A 188 0.92 -2.93 19.44
N PRO A 189 0.98 -4.08 20.12
CA PRO A 189 0.79 -4.20 21.57
C PRO A 189 2.08 -4.02 22.39
N TYR A 190 3.23 -3.74 21.75
CA TYR A 190 4.55 -3.72 22.38
C TYR A 190 5.09 -2.30 22.53
N GLU A 191 5.90 -2.08 23.58
CA GLU A 191 6.68 -0.87 23.79
C GLU A 191 8.18 -1.21 23.74
N LEU A 192 8.93 -0.58 22.83
CA LEU A 192 10.34 -0.88 22.58
C LEU A 192 11.21 0.34 22.85
N GLN A 193 12.43 0.10 23.37
CA GLN A 193 13.39 1.16 23.63
C GLN A 193 14.08 1.64 22.34
N VAL A 194 14.06 2.95 22.11
CA VAL A 194 14.79 3.59 21.02
C VAL A 194 16.14 4.09 21.54
N SER A 195 17.23 3.58 20.96
CA SER A 195 18.57 4.00 21.39
C SER A 195 18.89 5.42 20.92
N ARG A 196 19.64 6.18 21.74
CA ARG A 196 20.05 7.55 21.41
C ARG A 196 20.69 7.69 20.03
N PRO A 197 21.65 6.82 19.62
CA PRO A 197 22.27 6.91 18.29
C PRO A 197 21.30 6.69 17.13
N LYS A 198 20.27 5.85 17.30
CA LYS A 198 19.31 5.52 16.24
C LYS A 198 18.10 6.46 16.19
N ARG A 199 17.87 7.25 17.22
CA ARG A 199 16.70 8.11 17.33
C ARG A 199 16.51 9.04 16.14
N LYS A 200 17.57 9.73 15.71
CA LYS A 200 17.49 10.69 14.60
C LYS A 200 17.12 10.01 13.28
N SER A 201 17.73 8.86 12.98
CA SER A 201 17.44 8.09 11.74
C SER A 201 16.11 7.35 11.79
N PHE A 202 15.61 7.02 12.99
CA PHE A 202 14.33 6.33 13.18
C PHE A 202 13.14 7.29 13.06
N LEU A 203 13.33 8.59 13.39
CA LEU A 203 12.29 9.63 13.34
C LEU A 203 12.32 10.46 12.04
N ALA A 204 13.29 10.25 11.15
CA ALA A 204 13.42 10.95 9.87
C ALA A 204 12.56 10.31 8.79
#